data_87ab52308e32d24d9ffe5beb66a3b260
#
_entry.id   87ab52308e32d24d9ffe5beb66a3b260
#
_cell.length_a   1.000
_cell.length_b   1.000
_cell.length_c   1.000
_cell.angle_alpha   90.00
_cell.angle_beta   90.00
_cell.angle_gamma   90.00
#
_symmetry.space_group_name_H-M   'P 1'
#
loop_
_entity.id
_entity.type
_entity.pdbx_description
1 polymer ?
#
loop_
_entity_poly.entity_id
_entity_poly.type
_entity_poly.pdbx_seq_one_letter_code
_entity_poly.pdbx_strand_id
1 'polypeptide(L)'
;MKKIVVLGCGLVGRVIAEDLSQTYTVTSVDISQKNLDNLKSESISKICKDVSDSAVLNEIIKDCDLVVGALPGFMGYETMKRVIMAKKNIVDISFYPEDPFGLDKLAKDNNVIAVMDCGVAPGMGNIIFAHHDKMMKISDYECLVGGLPKKREWPFEYQAVFSPIDVIEEYIRPARYVQNKSLIIKEALSDTELVEFDEIGTLESWNSDGLRTLIQ
;
A
#
# COMPACT_ATOMS: atom_id res chain seq x y z
N MET A 1 -1.68 14.79 -22.02
CA MET A 1 -1.54 13.60 -21.16
C MET A 1 -1.73 14.01 -19.73
N LYS A 2 -2.37 13.19 -18.89
CA LYS A 2 -2.45 13.47 -17.46
C LYS A 2 -1.08 13.35 -16.79
N LYS A 3 -0.82 14.20 -15.82
CA LYS A 3 0.42 14.28 -15.05
C LYS A 3 0.25 13.57 -13.72
N ILE A 4 1.07 12.57 -13.46
CA ILE A 4 1.04 11.78 -12.23
C ILE A 4 2.36 11.97 -11.47
N VAL A 5 2.26 12.19 -10.18
CA VAL A 5 3.43 12.20 -9.28
C VAL A 5 3.38 10.94 -8.42
N VAL A 6 4.44 10.15 -8.47
CA VAL A 6 4.64 8.97 -7.62
C VAL A 6 5.61 9.34 -6.50
N LEU A 7 5.13 9.28 -5.26
CA LEU A 7 5.90 9.57 -4.05
C LEU A 7 6.47 8.26 -3.49
N GLY A 8 7.77 8.13 -3.49
CA GLY A 8 8.51 6.90 -3.19
C GLY A 8 8.90 6.13 -4.45
N CYS A 9 10.21 5.83 -4.59
CA CYS A 9 10.79 5.06 -5.69
C CYS A 9 11.50 3.80 -5.17
N GLY A 10 10.92 3.19 -4.14
CA GLY A 10 11.36 1.92 -3.58
C GLY A 10 11.03 0.74 -4.50
N LEU A 11 11.00 -0.47 -3.92
CA LEU A 11 10.75 -1.71 -4.67
C LEU A 11 9.42 -1.69 -5.43
N VAL A 12 8.36 -1.19 -4.81
CA VAL A 12 7.00 -1.13 -5.39
C VAL A 12 6.80 0.16 -6.19
N GLY A 13 7.10 1.33 -5.59
CA GLY A 13 6.85 2.63 -6.23
C GLY A 13 7.56 2.80 -7.57
N ARG A 14 8.76 2.22 -7.72
CA ARG A 14 9.48 2.17 -8.99
C ARG A 14 8.68 1.44 -10.08
N VAL A 15 8.13 0.27 -9.76
CA VAL A 15 7.36 -0.53 -10.72
C VAL A 15 6.08 0.21 -11.12
N ILE A 16 5.40 0.84 -10.16
CA ILE A 16 4.22 1.68 -10.42
C ILE A 16 4.58 2.84 -11.35
N ALA A 17 5.68 3.54 -11.10
CA ALA A 17 6.10 4.65 -11.94
C ALA A 17 6.44 4.21 -13.37
N GLU A 18 7.11 3.08 -13.52
CA GLU A 18 7.46 2.50 -14.83
C GLU A 18 6.22 2.07 -15.62
N ASP A 19 5.25 1.42 -14.98
CA ASP A 19 4.00 1.00 -15.61
C ASP A 19 3.16 2.21 -16.04
N LEU A 20 2.95 3.16 -15.15
CA LEU A 20 2.18 4.37 -15.43
C LEU A 20 2.82 5.24 -16.54
N SER A 21 4.14 5.21 -16.66
CA SER A 21 4.87 6.00 -17.69
C SER A 21 4.58 5.56 -19.13
N GLN A 22 4.02 4.38 -19.32
CA GLN A 22 3.59 3.90 -20.64
C GLN A 22 2.37 4.69 -21.18
N THR A 23 1.58 5.29 -20.29
CA THR A 23 0.33 5.96 -20.66
C THR A 23 0.26 7.43 -20.21
N TYR A 24 0.98 7.80 -19.16
CA TYR A 24 0.91 9.10 -18.52
C TYR A 24 2.27 9.81 -18.48
N THR A 25 2.25 11.12 -18.24
CA THR A 25 3.46 11.86 -17.89
C THR A 25 3.74 11.66 -16.41
N VAL A 26 4.80 10.94 -16.08
CA VAL A 26 5.12 10.55 -14.71
C VAL A 26 6.32 11.31 -14.18
N THR A 27 6.20 11.79 -12.94
CA THR A 27 7.29 12.27 -12.10
C THR A 27 7.44 11.34 -10.90
N SER A 28 8.61 10.75 -10.72
CA SER A 28 8.94 9.93 -9.56
C SER A 28 9.79 10.71 -8.58
N VAL A 29 9.44 10.65 -7.30
CA VAL A 29 10.08 11.41 -6.22
C VAL A 29 10.58 10.46 -5.14
N ASP A 30 11.83 10.61 -4.74
CA ASP A 30 12.41 9.84 -3.63
C ASP A 30 13.51 10.67 -2.95
N ILE A 31 13.76 10.42 -1.68
CA ILE A 31 14.89 11.03 -0.97
C ILE A 31 16.24 10.43 -1.40
N SER A 32 16.22 9.22 -1.93
CA SER A 32 17.39 8.47 -2.36
C SER A 32 17.61 8.59 -3.88
N GLN A 33 18.68 9.27 -4.28
CA GLN A 33 19.09 9.32 -5.68
C GLN A 33 19.31 7.91 -6.24
N LYS A 34 19.89 6.99 -5.45
CA LYS A 34 20.12 5.59 -5.84
C LYS A 34 18.82 4.88 -6.25
N ASN A 35 17.71 5.15 -5.56
CA ASN A 35 16.41 4.57 -5.92
C ASN A 35 15.94 5.08 -7.28
N LEU A 36 16.07 6.39 -7.51
CA LEU A 36 15.71 7.03 -8.78
C LEU A 36 16.57 6.57 -9.95
N ASP A 37 17.85 6.28 -9.71
CA ASP A 37 18.78 5.78 -10.74
C ASP A 37 18.42 4.37 -11.21
N ASN A 38 17.69 3.60 -10.39
CA ASN A 38 17.17 2.28 -10.75
C ASN A 38 15.97 2.31 -11.71
N LEU A 39 15.36 3.47 -11.97
CA LEU A 39 14.30 3.62 -12.98
C LEU A 39 14.86 3.41 -14.39
N LYS A 40 14.27 2.48 -15.10
CA LYS A 40 14.69 2.07 -16.45
C LYS A 40 14.15 2.99 -17.54
N SER A 41 12.97 3.56 -17.32
CA SER A 41 12.31 4.43 -18.30
C SER A 41 12.91 5.85 -18.27
N GLU A 42 13.42 6.31 -19.40
CA GLU A 42 13.93 7.67 -19.57
C GLU A 42 12.81 8.73 -19.67
N SER A 43 11.58 8.30 -19.88
CA SER A 43 10.42 9.20 -19.97
C SER A 43 9.93 9.71 -18.60
N ILE A 44 10.43 9.12 -17.49
CA ILE A 44 10.06 9.50 -16.13
C ILE A 44 10.93 10.66 -15.66
N SER A 45 10.30 11.75 -15.28
CA SER A 45 10.99 12.84 -14.58
C SER A 45 11.39 12.40 -13.17
N LYS A 46 12.65 12.63 -12.77
CA LYS A 46 13.21 12.19 -11.50
C LYS A 46 13.44 13.40 -10.59
N ILE A 47 12.91 13.37 -9.37
CA ILE A 47 13.10 14.43 -8.37
C ILE A 47 13.66 13.83 -7.09
N CYS A 48 14.91 14.15 -6.74
CA CYS A 48 15.52 13.73 -5.48
C CYS A 48 15.24 14.81 -4.42
N LYS A 49 14.18 14.59 -3.63
CA LYS A 49 13.73 15.53 -2.57
C LYS A 49 13.07 14.77 -1.42
N ASP A 50 13.13 15.37 -0.24
CA ASP A 50 12.41 14.90 0.94
C ASP A 50 10.99 15.48 0.95
N VAL A 51 10.00 14.62 0.79
CA VAL A 51 8.57 14.96 0.79
C VAL A 51 7.96 15.06 2.20
N SER A 52 8.74 14.83 3.24
CA SER A 52 8.33 15.11 4.61
C SER A 52 8.22 16.62 4.87
N ASP A 53 8.93 17.44 4.08
CA ASP A 53 8.76 18.89 4.05
C ASP A 53 7.51 19.27 3.25
N SER A 54 6.56 19.92 3.91
CA SER A 54 5.28 20.31 3.30
C SER A 54 5.42 21.33 2.17
N ALA A 55 6.41 22.21 2.21
CA ALA A 55 6.63 23.19 1.16
C ALA A 55 7.18 22.50 -0.11
N VAL A 56 8.10 21.57 0.08
CA VAL A 56 8.66 20.74 -1.00
C VAL A 56 7.58 19.88 -1.64
N LEU A 57 6.77 19.19 -0.82
CA LEU A 57 5.65 18.37 -1.32
C LEU A 57 4.68 19.22 -2.15
N ASN A 58 4.22 20.36 -1.62
CA ASN A 58 3.27 21.23 -2.31
C ASN A 58 3.82 21.75 -3.64
N GLU A 59 5.11 22.12 -3.70
CA GLU A 59 5.75 22.54 -4.95
C GLU A 59 5.74 21.44 -6.00
N ILE A 60 6.05 20.21 -5.60
CA ILE A 60 6.14 19.05 -6.50
C ILE A 60 4.77 18.69 -7.08
N ILE A 61 3.73 18.68 -6.24
CA ILE A 61 2.40 18.21 -6.65
C ILE A 61 1.50 19.29 -7.24
N LYS A 62 1.91 20.57 -7.22
CA LYS A 62 1.05 21.70 -7.62
C LYS A 62 0.38 21.55 -8.99
N ASP A 63 1.13 21.03 -9.98
CA ASP A 63 0.69 20.93 -11.38
C ASP A 63 0.30 19.50 -11.81
N CYS A 64 0.17 18.55 -10.85
CA CYS A 64 -0.25 17.20 -11.17
C CYS A 64 -1.76 17.02 -11.11
N ASP A 65 -2.25 16.02 -11.84
CA ASP A 65 -3.66 15.60 -11.86
C ASP A 65 -3.94 14.56 -10.77
N LEU A 66 -2.93 13.74 -10.43
CA LEU A 66 -3.04 12.65 -9.46
C LEU A 66 -1.70 12.43 -8.75
N VAL A 67 -1.78 12.13 -7.47
CA VAL A 67 -0.66 11.66 -6.67
C VAL A 67 -0.83 10.16 -6.40
N VAL A 68 0.27 9.42 -6.49
CA VAL A 68 0.35 8.03 -6.04
C VAL A 68 1.32 7.97 -4.86
N GLY A 69 0.82 7.52 -3.71
CA GLY A 69 1.62 7.33 -2.50
C GLY A 69 2.19 5.90 -2.46
N ALA A 70 3.51 5.80 -2.37
CA ALA A 70 4.25 4.53 -2.20
C ALA A 70 5.41 4.72 -1.20
N LEU A 71 5.13 5.47 -0.14
CA LEU A 71 6.05 5.76 0.95
C LEU A 71 5.98 4.67 2.04
N PRO A 72 6.98 4.58 2.93
CA PRO A 72 6.88 3.75 4.13
C PRO A 72 5.65 4.11 4.98
N GLY A 73 5.08 3.12 5.67
CA GLY A 73 3.83 3.26 6.41
C GLY A 73 3.81 4.43 7.39
N PHE A 74 4.90 4.66 8.13
CA PHE A 74 4.98 5.76 9.11
C PHE A 74 4.86 7.18 8.49
N MET A 75 5.00 7.31 7.17
CA MET A 75 4.83 8.58 6.44
C MET A 75 3.48 8.69 5.75
N GLY A 76 2.79 7.57 5.49
CA GLY A 76 1.64 7.49 4.61
C GLY A 76 0.50 8.40 5.02
N TYR A 77 0.03 8.29 6.26
CA TYR A 77 -1.13 9.05 6.75
C TYR A 77 -0.94 10.58 6.67
N GLU A 78 0.18 11.09 7.19
CA GLU A 78 0.46 12.53 7.17
C GLU A 78 0.69 13.04 5.74
N THR A 79 1.31 12.23 4.87
CA THR A 79 1.47 12.61 3.45
C THR A 79 0.11 12.66 2.75
N MET A 80 -0.75 11.67 2.94
CA MET A 80 -2.12 11.69 2.40
C MET A 80 -2.88 12.92 2.85
N LYS A 81 -2.87 13.24 4.15
CA LYS A 81 -3.50 14.43 4.71
C LYS A 81 -3.03 15.71 4.02
N ARG A 82 -1.72 15.87 3.82
CA ARG A 82 -1.14 17.04 3.15
C ARG A 82 -1.53 17.13 1.68
N VAL A 83 -1.56 16.01 0.96
CA VAL A 83 -2.01 15.95 -0.44
C VAL A 83 -3.48 16.36 -0.55
N ILE A 84 -4.34 15.88 0.35
CA ILE A 84 -5.76 16.27 0.43
C ILE A 84 -5.88 17.80 0.68
N MET A 85 -5.12 18.34 1.64
CA MET A 85 -5.10 19.78 1.92
C MET A 85 -4.61 20.62 0.72
N ALA A 86 -3.70 20.07 -0.10
CA ALA A 86 -3.27 20.67 -1.35
C ALA A 86 -4.30 20.51 -2.49
N LYS A 87 -5.49 19.97 -2.20
CA LYS A 87 -6.60 19.73 -3.14
C LYS A 87 -6.21 18.83 -4.32
N LYS A 88 -5.41 17.79 -4.05
CA LYS A 88 -5.00 16.80 -5.05
C LYS A 88 -5.63 15.45 -4.74
N ASN A 89 -6.08 14.77 -5.79
CA ASN A 89 -6.50 13.38 -5.69
C ASN A 89 -5.29 12.49 -5.40
N ILE A 90 -5.50 11.45 -4.60
CA ILE A 90 -4.44 10.52 -4.22
C ILE A 90 -4.94 9.07 -4.24
N VAL A 91 -4.06 8.16 -4.70
CA VAL A 91 -4.16 6.72 -4.52
C VAL A 91 -2.93 6.30 -3.71
N ASP A 92 -3.13 5.59 -2.60
CA ASP A 92 -2.06 5.28 -1.65
C ASP A 92 -2.00 3.79 -1.34
N ILE A 93 -0.76 3.25 -1.33
CA ILE A 93 -0.47 1.87 -0.97
C ILE A 93 0.24 1.73 0.37
N SER A 94 0.51 2.83 1.06
CA SER A 94 1.27 2.83 2.31
C SER A 94 0.50 2.12 3.43
N PHE A 95 1.21 1.31 4.20
CA PHE A 95 0.64 0.53 5.30
C PHE A 95 0.86 1.23 6.64
N TYR A 96 0.00 2.20 6.98
CA TYR A 96 0.08 2.97 8.22
C TYR A 96 -0.92 2.48 9.29
N PRO A 97 -0.64 2.71 10.61
CA PRO A 97 -1.49 2.22 11.70
C PRO A 97 -2.78 3.03 11.90
N GLU A 98 -2.82 4.28 11.46
CA GLU A 98 -3.94 5.18 11.67
C GLU A 98 -5.18 4.72 10.89
N ASP A 99 -6.36 5.10 11.39
CA ASP A 99 -7.61 4.90 10.67
C ASP A 99 -7.73 5.90 9.51
N PRO A 100 -7.70 5.41 8.25
CA PRO A 100 -7.77 6.28 7.08
C PRO A 100 -9.09 7.06 6.97
N PHE A 101 -10.20 6.54 7.50
CA PHE A 101 -11.50 7.21 7.48
C PHE A 101 -11.53 8.50 8.33
N GLY A 102 -10.54 8.68 9.21
CA GLY A 102 -10.32 9.97 9.88
C GLY A 102 -10.08 11.13 8.91
N LEU A 103 -9.69 10.85 7.66
CA LEU A 103 -9.49 11.86 6.61
C LEU A 103 -10.72 12.07 5.70
N ASP A 104 -11.81 11.31 5.86
CA ASP A 104 -12.98 11.37 4.99
C ASP A 104 -13.60 12.78 4.93
N LYS A 105 -13.82 13.38 6.10
CA LYS A 105 -14.35 14.75 6.16
C LYS A 105 -13.42 15.75 5.45
N LEU A 106 -12.11 15.63 5.67
CA LEU A 106 -11.13 16.52 5.06
C LEU A 106 -11.13 16.39 3.54
N ALA A 107 -11.23 15.16 3.01
CA ALA A 107 -11.31 14.90 1.58
C ALA A 107 -12.58 15.51 0.96
N LYS A 108 -13.74 15.31 1.61
CA LYS A 108 -15.03 15.90 1.20
C LYS A 108 -14.98 17.42 1.20
N ASP A 109 -14.48 18.04 2.27
CA ASP A 109 -14.37 19.49 2.39
C ASP A 109 -13.46 20.12 1.32
N ASN A 110 -12.45 19.39 0.84
CA ASN A 110 -11.54 19.82 -0.22
C ASN A 110 -11.97 19.37 -1.62
N ASN A 111 -13.06 18.63 -1.75
CA ASN A 111 -13.59 18.07 -3.01
C ASN A 111 -12.53 17.24 -3.76
N VAL A 112 -11.85 16.34 -3.06
CA VAL A 112 -10.85 15.41 -3.61
C VAL A 112 -11.23 13.96 -3.34
N ILE A 113 -10.72 13.08 -4.19
CA ILE A 113 -10.82 11.63 -4.03
C ILE A 113 -9.50 11.14 -3.43
N ALA A 114 -9.60 10.48 -2.29
CA ALA A 114 -8.50 9.77 -1.66
C ALA A 114 -8.85 8.28 -1.60
N VAL A 115 -8.05 7.45 -2.27
CA VAL A 115 -8.21 6.00 -2.28
C VAL A 115 -7.03 5.40 -1.54
N MET A 116 -7.29 4.69 -0.45
CA MET A 116 -6.30 4.09 0.43
C MET A 116 -6.36 2.57 0.36
N ASP A 117 -5.40 1.93 1.01
CA ASP A 117 -5.30 0.46 1.01
C ASP A 117 -5.30 -0.13 -0.42
N CYS A 118 -4.50 0.45 -1.32
CA CYS A 118 -4.38 -0.01 -2.71
C CYS A 118 -3.18 -0.91 -2.96
N GLY A 119 -2.72 -1.63 -1.94
CA GLY A 119 -1.68 -2.65 -2.04
C GLY A 119 -2.19 -4.02 -2.48
N VAL A 120 -1.48 -5.07 -2.09
CA VAL A 120 -1.89 -6.47 -2.31
C VAL A 120 -2.88 -6.88 -1.20
N ALA A 121 -2.47 -6.73 0.06
CA ALA A 121 -3.29 -6.91 1.25
C ALA A 121 -2.77 -5.95 2.35
N PRO A 122 -3.52 -4.89 2.63
CA PRO A 122 -4.84 -4.52 2.08
C PRO A 122 -4.78 -4.01 0.64
N GLY A 123 -5.81 -4.29 -0.16
CA GLY A 123 -5.99 -3.70 -1.48
C GLY A 123 -6.59 -4.63 -2.51
N MET A 124 -5.80 -5.44 -3.19
CA MET A 124 -6.27 -6.34 -4.24
C MET A 124 -7.34 -7.30 -3.71
N GLY A 125 -7.14 -7.86 -2.52
CA GLY A 125 -8.13 -8.71 -1.85
C GLY A 125 -9.45 -7.98 -1.61
N ASN A 126 -9.41 -6.72 -1.17
CA ASN A 126 -10.59 -5.89 -0.94
C ASN A 126 -11.38 -5.64 -2.23
N ILE A 127 -10.67 -5.35 -3.33
CA ILE A 127 -11.29 -5.13 -4.65
C ILE A 127 -11.94 -6.41 -5.18
N ILE A 128 -11.27 -7.55 -5.06
CA ILE A 128 -11.78 -8.87 -5.48
C ILE A 128 -13.01 -9.23 -4.65
N PHE A 129 -12.94 -9.07 -3.32
CA PHE A 129 -14.07 -9.30 -2.44
C PHE A 129 -15.30 -8.46 -2.85
N ALA A 130 -15.13 -7.15 -2.96
CA ALA A 130 -16.21 -6.23 -3.32
C ALA A 130 -16.79 -6.50 -4.72
N HIS A 131 -15.98 -7.00 -5.66
CA HIS A 131 -16.46 -7.42 -6.97
C HIS A 131 -17.38 -8.63 -6.87
N HIS A 132 -16.99 -9.66 -6.12
CA HIS A 132 -17.76 -10.90 -5.98
C HIS A 132 -19.01 -10.71 -5.10
N ASP A 133 -18.97 -9.87 -4.08
CA ASP A 133 -20.12 -9.59 -3.22
C ASP A 133 -21.34 -9.04 -4.00
N LYS A 134 -21.10 -8.38 -5.14
CA LYS A 134 -22.18 -7.93 -6.03
C LYS A 134 -22.85 -9.06 -6.80
N MET A 135 -22.24 -10.23 -6.89
CA MET A 135 -22.69 -11.35 -7.72
C MET A 135 -23.11 -12.57 -6.92
N MET A 136 -22.63 -12.70 -5.70
CA MET A 136 -22.90 -13.83 -4.83
C MET A 136 -22.96 -13.40 -3.36
N LYS A 137 -23.62 -14.21 -2.54
CA LYS A 137 -23.57 -14.03 -1.08
C LYS A 137 -22.31 -14.69 -0.53
N ILE A 138 -21.41 -13.88 0.01
CA ILE A 138 -20.18 -14.36 0.64
C ILE A 138 -20.46 -14.63 2.12
N SER A 139 -20.17 -15.85 2.59
CA SER A 139 -20.26 -16.25 3.99
C SER A 139 -18.94 -16.14 4.71
N ASP A 140 -17.86 -16.46 4.02
CA ASP A 140 -16.52 -16.52 4.57
C ASP A 140 -15.52 -15.94 3.56
N TYR A 141 -14.52 -15.25 4.07
CA TYR A 141 -13.44 -14.68 3.28
C TYR A 141 -12.10 -14.85 4.01
N GLU A 142 -11.17 -15.43 3.32
CA GLU A 142 -9.80 -15.60 3.76
C GLU A 142 -8.83 -15.08 2.69
N CYS A 143 -7.78 -14.38 3.09
CA CYS A 143 -6.77 -13.86 2.19
C CYS A 143 -5.38 -14.20 2.73
N LEU A 144 -4.75 -15.21 2.16
CA LEU A 144 -3.41 -15.63 2.49
C LEU A 144 -2.41 -14.89 1.61
N VAL A 145 -1.46 -14.19 2.22
CA VAL A 145 -0.46 -13.37 1.54
C VAL A 145 0.92 -13.64 2.13
N GLY A 146 1.92 -13.76 1.29
CA GLY A 146 3.30 -13.99 1.76
C GLY A 146 4.33 -13.60 0.72
N GLY A 147 5.52 -13.22 1.19
CA GLY A 147 6.72 -12.98 0.39
C GLY A 147 7.57 -14.25 0.32
N LEU A 148 7.53 -14.97 -0.79
CA LEU A 148 8.25 -16.22 -0.95
C LEU A 148 9.40 -16.08 -1.96
N PRO A 149 10.64 -16.45 -1.60
CA PRO A 149 11.72 -16.53 -2.55
C PRO A 149 11.51 -17.71 -3.51
N LYS A 150 11.93 -17.57 -4.78
CA LYS A 150 11.89 -18.67 -5.75
C LYS A 150 12.70 -19.88 -5.29
N LYS A 151 13.77 -19.65 -4.56
CA LYS A 151 14.60 -20.67 -3.93
C LYS A 151 14.52 -20.44 -2.41
N ARG A 152 14.02 -21.45 -1.69
CA ARG A 152 13.99 -21.39 -0.22
C ARG A 152 15.42 -21.47 0.32
N GLU A 153 15.74 -20.57 1.23
CA GLU A 153 17.04 -20.52 1.92
C GLU A 153 16.78 -20.52 3.43
N TRP A 154 17.21 -21.60 4.07
CA TRP A 154 17.16 -21.71 5.52
C TRP A 154 17.99 -20.59 6.17
N PRO A 155 17.59 -19.98 7.32
CA PRO A 155 16.49 -20.43 8.18
C PRO A 155 15.14 -19.76 7.93
N PHE A 156 15.07 -18.67 7.18
CA PHE A 156 13.84 -17.86 7.14
C PHE A 156 12.87 -18.25 6.03
N GLU A 157 13.36 -18.76 4.92
CA GLU A 157 12.57 -19.17 3.75
C GLU A 157 11.52 -18.10 3.30
N TYR A 158 11.80 -16.83 3.62
CA TYR A 158 10.97 -15.66 3.39
C TYR A 158 11.78 -14.55 2.73
N GLN A 159 11.14 -13.73 1.93
CA GLN A 159 11.77 -12.57 1.30
C GLN A 159 10.88 -11.34 1.42
N ALA A 160 11.39 -10.26 1.97
CA ALA A 160 10.73 -8.98 1.95
C ALA A 160 10.65 -8.45 0.53
N VAL A 161 9.43 -8.35 -0.02
CA VAL A 161 9.16 -7.87 -1.39
C VAL A 161 8.82 -6.38 -1.44
N PHE A 162 8.64 -5.77 -0.28
CA PHE A 162 8.37 -4.34 -0.08
C PHE A 162 9.24 -3.79 1.06
N SER A 163 8.88 -2.65 1.65
CA SER A 163 9.64 -1.99 2.71
C SER A 163 9.90 -2.93 3.90
N PRO A 164 11.16 -3.22 4.28
CA PRO A 164 11.46 -4.12 5.40
C PRO A 164 10.89 -3.64 6.75
N ILE A 165 10.75 -2.34 6.96
CA ILE A 165 10.15 -1.80 8.19
C ILE A 165 8.66 -2.13 8.24
N ASP A 166 7.95 -2.06 7.10
CA ASP A 166 6.54 -2.38 7.03
C ASP A 166 6.30 -3.90 7.16
N VAL A 167 7.24 -4.74 6.71
CA VAL A 167 7.22 -6.18 7.00
C VAL A 167 7.28 -6.44 8.50
N ILE A 168 8.16 -5.73 9.24
CA ILE A 168 8.24 -5.87 10.70
C ILE A 168 6.92 -5.46 11.36
N GLU A 169 6.23 -4.44 10.85
CA GLU A 169 4.92 -4.02 11.34
C GLU A 169 3.85 -5.14 11.28
N GLU A 170 3.92 -6.02 10.29
CA GLU A 170 3.01 -7.18 10.20
C GLU A 170 3.20 -8.17 11.36
N TYR A 171 4.39 -8.25 11.93
CA TYR A 171 4.72 -9.15 13.04
C TYR A 171 4.38 -8.59 14.43
N ILE A 172 4.08 -7.30 14.54
CA ILE A 172 3.84 -6.64 15.83
C ILE A 172 2.47 -5.97 15.93
N ARG A 173 1.85 -5.62 14.79
CA ARG A 173 0.56 -4.92 14.77
C ARG A 173 -0.58 -5.89 15.03
N PRO A 174 -1.50 -5.59 16.01
CA PRO A 174 -2.65 -6.45 16.27
C PRO A 174 -3.50 -6.67 15.02
N ALA A 175 -3.90 -7.92 14.80
CA ALA A 175 -4.74 -8.31 13.68
C ALA A 175 -6.21 -8.06 13.98
N ARG A 176 -6.91 -7.41 13.02
CA ARG A 176 -8.35 -7.13 13.09
C ARG A 176 -9.09 -7.95 12.04
N TYR A 177 -10.16 -8.62 12.44
CA TYR A 177 -11.04 -9.33 11.52
C TYR A 177 -12.46 -9.39 12.10
N VAL A 178 -13.42 -9.88 11.31
CA VAL A 178 -14.82 -10.02 11.73
C VAL A 178 -15.15 -11.49 11.87
N GLN A 179 -15.67 -11.87 13.03
CA GLN A 179 -16.18 -13.21 13.29
C GLN A 179 -17.57 -13.11 13.94
N ASN A 180 -18.54 -13.85 13.41
CA ASN A 180 -19.93 -13.82 13.88
C ASN A 180 -20.50 -12.38 13.97
N LYS A 181 -20.21 -11.54 12.98
CA LYS A 181 -20.62 -10.13 12.89
C LYS A 181 -20.03 -9.22 13.98
N SER A 182 -18.98 -9.65 14.62
CA SER A 182 -18.30 -8.86 15.67
C SER A 182 -16.84 -8.65 15.27
N LEU A 183 -16.35 -7.43 15.51
CA LEU A 183 -14.93 -7.13 15.35
C LEU A 183 -14.14 -7.89 16.42
N ILE A 184 -13.17 -8.65 15.96
CA ILE A 184 -12.22 -9.37 16.80
C ILE A 184 -10.83 -8.73 16.60
N ILE A 185 -10.12 -8.57 17.71
CA ILE A 185 -8.73 -8.09 17.72
C ILE A 185 -7.90 -9.15 18.43
N LYS A 186 -6.87 -9.64 17.77
CA LYS A 186 -5.89 -10.59 18.32
C LYS A 186 -4.47 -10.05 18.17
N GLU A 187 -3.57 -10.61 18.92
CA GLU A 187 -2.15 -10.34 18.76
C GLU A 187 -1.68 -10.78 17.37
N ALA A 188 -0.67 -10.09 16.85
CA ALA A 188 0.00 -10.53 15.64
C ALA A 188 0.56 -11.95 15.84
N LEU A 189 0.67 -12.71 14.75
CA LEU A 189 1.15 -14.10 14.75
C LEU A 189 0.26 -15.07 15.55
N SER A 190 -0.96 -14.70 15.89
CA SER A 190 -1.91 -15.60 16.56
C SER A 190 -2.55 -16.58 15.57
N ASP A 191 -3.14 -17.64 16.12
CA ASP A 191 -3.86 -18.69 15.39
C ASP A 191 -3.03 -19.29 14.25
N THR A 192 -1.80 -19.68 14.55
CA THR A 192 -0.94 -20.31 13.56
C THR A 192 -1.50 -21.64 13.09
N GLU A 193 -1.50 -21.86 11.80
CA GLU A 193 -1.90 -23.10 11.17
C GLU A 193 -1.01 -23.47 10.00
N LEU A 194 -0.98 -24.77 9.66
CA LEU A 194 -0.25 -25.26 8.50
C LEU A 194 -1.23 -25.37 7.32
N VAL A 195 -0.88 -24.67 6.24
CA VAL A 195 -1.65 -24.67 4.98
C VAL A 195 -0.82 -25.33 3.90
N GLU A 196 -1.40 -26.29 3.19
CA GLU A 196 -0.74 -26.97 2.09
C GLU A 196 -1.11 -26.36 0.75
N PHE A 197 -0.09 -26.04 -0.06
CA PHE A 197 -0.25 -25.52 -1.40
C PHE A 197 0.40 -26.48 -2.41
N ASP A 198 -0.35 -26.91 -3.42
CA ASP A 198 0.07 -27.95 -4.37
C ASP A 198 1.44 -27.70 -5.01
N GLU A 199 1.73 -26.45 -5.39
CA GLU A 199 2.97 -26.11 -6.10
C GLU A 199 4.09 -25.58 -5.19
N ILE A 200 3.76 -25.21 -3.94
CA ILE A 200 4.67 -24.52 -3.03
C ILE A 200 5.07 -25.41 -1.85
N GLY A 201 4.17 -26.32 -1.45
CA GLY A 201 4.28 -27.14 -0.26
C GLY A 201 3.63 -26.51 0.95
N THR A 202 3.90 -27.06 2.13
CA THR A 202 3.29 -26.62 3.38
C THR A 202 3.92 -25.33 3.88
N LEU A 203 3.09 -24.36 4.22
CA LEU A 203 3.47 -23.08 4.82
C LEU A 203 2.74 -22.92 6.15
N GLU A 204 3.36 -22.20 7.07
CA GLU A 204 2.68 -21.73 8.30
C GLU A 204 2.04 -20.37 8.03
N SER A 205 0.73 -20.25 8.29
CA SER A 205 0.00 -19.00 8.25
C SER A 205 -0.30 -18.50 9.66
N TRP A 206 -0.53 -17.20 9.80
CA TRP A 206 -0.90 -16.54 11.05
C TRP A 206 -1.73 -15.30 10.79
N ASN A 207 -2.39 -14.77 11.81
CA ASN A 207 -3.16 -13.53 11.71
C ASN A 207 -2.25 -12.30 11.59
N SER A 208 -2.55 -11.47 10.59
CA SER A 208 -1.98 -10.13 10.43
C SER A 208 -3.07 -9.10 10.09
N ASP A 209 -2.77 -7.79 10.19
CA ASP A 209 -3.75 -6.71 10.02
C ASP A 209 -3.97 -6.34 8.54
N GLY A 210 -4.24 -7.33 7.70
CA GLY A 210 -4.39 -7.17 6.25
C GLY A 210 -5.78 -6.78 5.76
N LEU A 211 -6.84 -6.86 6.58
CA LEU A 211 -8.21 -6.55 6.15
C LEU A 211 -8.55 -5.05 6.21
N ARG A 212 -8.08 -4.36 7.23
CA ARG A 212 -8.16 -2.91 7.44
C ARG A 212 -9.50 -2.27 7.01
N THR A 213 -9.52 -1.58 5.86
CA THR A 213 -10.73 -0.90 5.36
C THR A 213 -11.85 -1.85 4.94
N LEU A 214 -11.58 -3.14 4.74
CA LEU A 214 -12.62 -4.11 4.40
C LEU A 214 -13.57 -4.42 5.57
N ILE A 215 -13.12 -4.22 6.81
CA ILE A 215 -13.91 -4.54 8.02
C ILE A 215 -14.81 -3.38 8.50
N GLN A 216 -14.88 -2.26 7.77
CA GLN A 216 -15.63 -1.05 8.16
C GLN A 216 -16.89 -0.83 7.34
#